data_4cc26005b32cb85e768398d3a21bc96c
#
_entry.id   4cc26005b32cb85e768398d3a21bc96c
#
_cell.length_a   1.000
_cell.length_b   1.000
_cell.length_c   1.000
_cell.angle_alpha   90.00
_cell.angle_beta   90.00
_cell.angle_gamma   90.00
#
_symmetry.space_group_name_H-M   'P 1'
#
loop_
_entity.id
_entity.type
_entity.pdbx_description
1 polymer ?
#
loop_
_entity_poly.entity_id
_entity_poly.type
_entity_poly.pdbx_seq_one_letter_code
_entity_poly.pdbx_strand_id
1 'polypeptide(L)'
;MSKPVALITGASRGLGAELAKSLSSTYHIIAVARTIGALEELDDQIKKRGGSSTLAPIDLINTNAVAQLCRSIFDRWGKVRLWAHTAIHAAPLGPVITMDSKDWEKSITNNVTVLAKLIPMVSPLLQEDSKAIFFEDTTIMKKFSSVYGATKAAQIQIVKTWQDECKSTGPKIYIAQPNPMPTAVRARFYPGENRKELQSIEKEAKKLVSLLKL
;
A
#
# COMPACT_ATOMS: atom_id res chain seq x y z
N MET A 1 -17.19 1.43 -22.01
CA MET A 1 -17.24 0.78 -20.68
C MET A 1 -16.41 1.59 -19.71
N SER A 2 -16.87 1.79 -18.47
CA SER A 2 -16.09 2.45 -17.43
C SER A 2 -14.89 1.58 -17.05
N LYS A 3 -13.71 2.20 -16.78
CA LYS A 3 -12.53 1.48 -16.31
C LYS A 3 -12.83 0.78 -14.96
N PRO A 4 -12.29 -0.44 -14.73
CA PRO A 4 -12.36 -1.05 -13.42
C PRO A 4 -11.63 -0.20 -12.36
N VAL A 5 -11.98 -0.37 -11.09
CA VAL A 5 -11.46 0.44 -10.00
C VAL A 5 -10.24 -0.22 -9.35
N ALA A 6 -9.19 0.57 -9.12
CA ALA A 6 -8.07 0.22 -8.27
C ALA A 6 -8.01 1.14 -7.04
N LEU A 7 -8.11 0.56 -5.85
CA LEU A 7 -7.93 1.24 -4.58
C LEU A 7 -6.44 1.18 -4.17
N ILE A 8 -5.80 2.33 -3.99
CA ILE A 8 -4.39 2.39 -3.57
C ILE A 8 -4.28 3.16 -2.26
N THR A 9 -4.01 2.44 -1.19
CA THR A 9 -3.79 3.01 0.13
C THR A 9 -2.31 3.30 0.34
N GLY A 10 -1.97 4.54 0.69
CA GLY A 10 -0.58 5.03 0.75
C GLY A 10 -0.09 5.61 -0.58
N ALA A 11 -1.00 6.20 -1.37
CA ALA A 11 -0.75 6.67 -2.73
C ALA A 11 0.08 7.97 -2.85
N SER A 12 0.37 8.67 -1.75
CA SER A 12 0.98 10.01 -1.81
C SER A 12 2.42 10.05 -2.31
N ARG A 13 3.15 8.93 -2.27
CA ARG A 13 4.58 8.87 -2.66
C ARG A 13 5.09 7.45 -2.85
N GLY A 14 6.34 7.34 -3.33
CA GLY A 14 7.05 6.07 -3.42
C GLY A 14 6.34 5.06 -4.30
N LEU A 15 6.34 3.79 -3.87
CA LEU A 15 5.76 2.70 -4.65
C LEU A 15 4.25 2.88 -4.90
N GLY A 16 3.50 3.40 -3.91
CA GLY A 16 2.05 3.61 -4.06
C GLY A 16 1.72 4.62 -5.16
N ALA A 17 2.43 5.74 -5.22
CA ALA A 17 2.25 6.73 -6.28
C ALA A 17 2.65 6.18 -7.66
N GLU A 18 3.74 5.42 -7.77
CA GLU A 18 4.17 4.84 -9.05
C GLU A 18 3.23 3.73 -9.53
N LEU A 19 2.71 2.90 -8.62
CA LEU A 19 1.66 1.92 -8.96
C LEU A 19 0.40 2.62 -9.47
N ALA A 20 -0.06 3.70 -8.78
CA ALA A 20 -1.21 4.48 -9.21
C ALA A 20 -1.04 5.00 -10.64
N LYS A 21 0.13 5.58 -10.95
CA LYS A 21 0.46 6.08 -12.29
C LYS A 21 0.54 4.96 -13.33
N SER A 22 1.15 3.83 -12.97
CA SER A 22 1.33 2.70 -13.90
C SER A 22 0.01 1.98 -14.21
N LEU A 23 -0.93 1.98 -13.28
CA LEU A 23 -2.24 1.35 -13.40
C LEU A 23 -3.31 2.26 -14.03
N SER A 24 -3.08 3.56 -14.11
CA SER A 24 -4.09 4.55 -14.53
C SER A 24 -4.54 4.41 -15.98
N SER A 25 -3.77 3.75 -16.84
CA SER A 25 -4.19 3.41 -18.21
C SER A 25 -5.33 2.39 -18.21
N THR A 26 -5.30 1.42 -17.30
CA THR A 26 -6.25 0.30 -17.23
C THR A 26 -7.37 0.53 -16.21
N TYR A 27 -7.06 1.20 -15.09
CA TYR A 27 -7.96 1.39 -13.96
C TYR A 27 -8.33 2.86 -13.74
N HIS A 28 -9.52 3.07 -13.17
CA HIS A 28 -9.79 4.31 -12.42
C HIS A 28 -9.18 4.19 -11.03
N ILE A 29 -8.32 5.14 -10.66
CA ILE A 29 -7.54 5.07 -9.43
C ILE A 29 -8.28 5.76 -8.27
N ILE A 30 -8.51 5.05 -7.18
CA ILE A 30 -8.91 5.67 -5.90
C ILE A 30 -7.63 5.79 -5.07
N ALA A 31 -7.13 7.01 -4.99
CA ALA A 31 -5.86 7.32 -4.32
C ALA A 31 -6.11 7.77 -2.88
N VAL A 32 -5.69 6.95 -1.90
CA VAL A 32 -5.89 7.23 -0.47
C VAL A 32 -4.56 7.60 0.19
N ALA A 33 -4.51 8.78 0.78
CA ALA A 33 -3.39 9.24 1.61
C ALA A 33 -3.83 10.42 2.48
N ARG A 34 -2.98 10.85 3.42
CA ARG A 34 -3.28 11.98 4.32
C ARG A 34 -3.00 13.35 3.72
N THR A 35 -2.03 13.41 2.81
CA THR A 35 -1.48 14.68 2.28
C THR A 35 -2.21 15.06 1.00
N ILE A 36 -3.04 16.08 1.07
CA ILE A 36 -3.88 16.56 -0.05
C ILE A 36 -3.01 16.97 -1.24
N GLY A 37 -2.04 17.87 -1.07
CA GLY A 37 -1.21 18.35 -2.18
C GLY A 37 -0.46 17.23 -2.92
N ALA A 38 0.01 16.18 -2.21
CA ALA A 38 0.64 15.05 -2.85
C ALA A 38 -0.35 14.17 -3.65
N LEU A 39 -1.62 14.14 -3.26
CA LEU A 39 -2.68 13.48 -4.04
C LEU A 39 -3.04 14.31 -5.28
N GLU A 40 -3.09 15.64 -5.17
CA GLU A 40 -3.33 16.56 -6.29
C GLU A 40 -2.24 16.44 -7.34
N GLU A 41 -0.96 16.46 -6.92
CA GLU A 41 0.18 16.23 -7.81
C GLU A 41 0.09 14.85 -8.51
N LEU A 42 -0.34 13.82 -7.79
CA LEU A 42 -0.55 12.49 -8.36
C LEU A 42 -1.68 12.48 -9.40
N ASP A 43 -2.80 13.15 -9.11
CA ASP A 43 -3.95 13.27 -10.02
C ASP A 43 -3.54 13.97 -11.32
N ASP A 44 -2.78 15.07 -11.22
CA ASP A 44 -2.26 15.77 -12.39
C ASP A 44 -1.35 14.88 -13.26
N GLN A 45 -0.49 14.07 -12.60
CA GLN A 45 0.36 13.12 -13.31
C GLN A 45 -0.44 11.99 -13.97
N ILE A 46 -1.50 11.51 -13.34
CA ILE A 46 -2.42 10.51 -13.89
C ILE A 46 -3.18 11.09 -15.08
N LYS A 47 -3.73 12.30 -14.96
CA LYS A 47 -4.44 13.00 -16.06
C LYS A 47 -3.54 13.25 -17.26
N LYS A 48 -2.30 13.68 -17.05
CA LYS A 48 -1.30 13.86 -18.13
C LYS A 48 -1.02 12.56 -18.90
N ARG A 49 -1.24 11.39 -18.28
CA ARG A 49 -1.13 10.06 -18.91
C ARG A 49 -2.45 9.56 -19.51
N GLY A 50 -3.51 10.38 -19.55
CA GLY A 50 -4.84 10.00 -20.04
C GLY A 50 -5.61 9.08 -19.09
N GLY A 51 -5.18 9.00 -17.83
CA GLY A 51 -5.85 8.26 -16.76
C GLY A 51 -6.91 9.10 -16.04
N SER A 52 -7.52 8.50 -15.03
CA SER A 52 -8.48 9.17 -14.14
C SER A 52 -8.31 8.70 -12.70
N SER A 53 -8.52 9.60 -11.74
CA SER A 53 -8.48 9.26 -10.32
C SER A 53 -9.56 9.96 -9.52
N THR A 54 -9.82 9.41 -8.34
CA THR A 54 -10.59 10.01 -7.25
C THR A 54 -9.68 10.10 -6.04
N LEU A 55 -9.53 11.31 -5.51
CA LEU A 55 -8.67 11.55 -4.35
C LEU A 55 -9.46 11.36 -3.05
N ALA A 56 -8.89 10.60 -2.14
CA ALA A 56 -9.44 10.37 -0.81
C ALA A 56 -8.40 10.80 0.25
N PRO A 57 -8.39 12.09 0.66
CA PRO A 57 -7.47 12.61 1.67
C PRO A 57 -7.90 12.14 3.06
N ILE A 58 -7.62 10.88 3.39
CA ILE A 58 -8.08 10.20 4.60
C ILE A 58 -6.89 9.67 5.38
N ASP A 59 -6.92 9.84 6.71
CA ASP A 59 -6.08 9.07 7.61
C ASP A 59 -6.73 7.70 7.85
N LEU A 60 -6.02 6.63 7.50
CA LEU A 60 -6.52 5.25 7.65
C LEU A 60 -6.77 4.84 9.11
N ILE A 61 -6.26 5.59 10.09
CA ILE A 61 -6.59 5.42 11.52
C ILE A 61 -8.06 5.80 11.79
N ASN A 62 -8.60 6.75 11.03
CA ASN A 62 -10.00 7.17 11.15
C ASN A 62 -10.94 6.14 10.51
N THR A 63 -11.37 5.19 11.31
CA THR A 63 -12.23 4.08 10.90
C THR A 63 -13.56 4.56 10.27
N ASN A 64 -14.14 5.65 10.78
CA ASN A 64 -15.39 6.19 10.24
C ASN A 64 -15.18 6.77 8.82
N ALA A 65 -14.10 7.49 8.60
CA ALA A 65 -13.78 8.02 7.28
C ALA A 65 -13.49 6.89 6.27
N VAL A 66 -12.84 5.82 6.70
CA VAL A 66 -12.62 4.62 5.88
C VAL A 66 -13.94 3.93 5.54
N ALA A 67 -14.84 3.76 6.51
CA ALA A 67 -16.16 3.17 6.28
C ALA A 67 -16.99 3.99 5.28
N GLN A 68 -16.98 5.33 5.40
CA GLN A 68 -17.63 6.22 4.45
C GLN A 68 -17.03 6.12 3.04
N LEU A 69 -15.68 6.01 2.93
CA LEU A 69 -15.01 5.77 1.65
C LEU A 69 -15.47 4.45 1.03
N CYS A 70 -15.46 3.36 1.79
CA CYS A 70 -15.90 2.05 1.29
C CYS A 70 -17.35 2.08 0.83
N ARG A 71 -18.24 2.75 1.57
CA ARG A 71 -19.63 2.96 1.18
C ARG A 71 -19.75 3.74 -0.12
N SER A 72 -19.03 4.86 -0.25
CA SER A 72 -19.03 5.70 -1.46
C SER A 72 -18.48 4.93 -2.68
N ILE A 73 -17.49 4.06 -2.48
CA ILE A 73 -16.97 3.17 -3.54
C ILE A 73 -18.06 2.19 -3.98
N PHE A 74 -18.74 1.55 -3.03
CA PHE A 74 -19.81 0.62 -3.31
C PHE A 74 -20.96 1.30 -4.08
N ASP A 75 -21.43 2.44 -3.63
CA ASP A 75 -22.55 3.16 -4.24
C ASP A 75 -22.23 3.63 -5.66
N ARG A 76 -20.97 3.98 -5.95
CA ARG A 76 -20.57 4.53 -7.25
C ARG A 76 -20.08 3.48 -8.26
N TRP A 77 -19.37 2.45 -7.81
CA TRP A 77 -18.73 1.46 -8.69
C TRP A 77 -19.10 0.00 -8.37
N GLY A 78 -19.72 -0.24 -7.22
CA GLY A 78 -20.14 -1.55 -6.75
C GLY A 78 -18.98 -2.44 -6.24
N LYS A 79 -17.81 -2.36 -6.88
CA LYS A 79 -16.68 -3.24 -6.58
C LYS A 79 -15.32 -2.60 -6.84
N VAL A 80 -14.30 -3.18 -6.21
CA VAL A 80 -12.88 -2.89 -6.43
C VAL A 80 -12.24 -4.11 -7.10
N ARG A 81 -11.58 -3.90 -8.24
CA ARG A 81 -10.89 -4.97 -8.97
C ARG A 81 -9.47 -5.19 -8.48
N LEU A 82 -8.88 -4.16 -7.92
CA LEU A 82 -7.52 -4.20 -7.39
C LEU A 82 -7.43 -3.35 -6.12
N TRP A 83 -6.90 -3.93 -5.05
CA TRP A 83 -6.48 -3.20 -3.86
C TRP A 83 -4.98 -3.34 -3.68
N ALA A 84 -4.23 -2.23 -3.69
CA ALA A 84 -2.80 -2.20 -3.36
C ALA A 84 -2.60 -1.45 -2.03
N HIS A 85 -2.14 -2.14 -1.00
CA HIS A 85 -1.87 -1.56 0.31
C HIS A 85 -0.38 -1.24 0.45
N THR A 86 -0.02 0.04 0.29
CA THR A 86 1.36 0.53 0.42
C THR A 86 1.57 1.45 1.62
N ALA A 87 0.49 1.72 2.38
CA ALA A 87 0.59 2.56 3.56
C ALA A 87 1.43 1.87 4.65
N ILE A 88 2.44 2.56 5.13
CA ILE A 88 3.36 2.06 6.15
C ILE A 88 3.90 3.20 7.01
N HIS A 89 4.06 2.96 8.31
CA HIS A 89 4.88 3.77 9.18
C HIS A 89 6.25 3.10 9.34
N ALA A 90 7.31 3.82 9.01
CA ALA A 90 8.68 3.34 9.10
C ALA A 90 9.36 4.03 10.29
N ALA A 91 9.32 3.42 11.48
CA ALA A 91 10.13 3.84 12.61
C ALA A 91 11.62 3.71 12.28
N PRO A 92 12.51 4.53 12.87
CA PRO A 92 13.95 4.39 12.70
C PRO A 92 14.43 2.96 13.04
N LEU A 93 15.47 2.51 12.35
CA LEU A 93 16.12 1.26 12.72
C LEU A 93 16.92 1.44 14.02
N GLY A 94 16.85 0.48 14.92
CA GLY A 94 17.56 0.52 16.19
C GLY A 94 17.59 -0.82 16.92
N PRO A 95 18.45 -0.96 17.95
CA PRO A 95 18.52 -2.16 18.77
C PRO A 95 17.20 -2.42 19.52
N VAL A 96 16.89 -3.67 19.79
CA VAL A 96 15.68 -4.07 20.55
C VAL A 96 15.71 -3.50 21.97
N ILE A 97 16.88 -3.46 22.60
CA ILE A 97 17.04 -2.98 23.98
C ILE A 97 16.81 -1.47 24.18
N THR A 98 16.81 -0.68 23.08
CA THR A 98 16.55 0.76 23.10
C THR A 98 15.30 1.13 22.30
N MET A 99 14.34 0.22 22.23
CA MET A 99 13.09 0.44 21.49
C MET A 99 12.29 1.59 22.15
N ASP A 100 11.97 2.61 21.34
CA ASP A 100 11.15 3.73 21.79
C ASP A 100 9.66 3.35 21.82
N SER A 101 8.97 3.62 22.93
CA SER A 101 7.56 3.24 23.11
C SER A 101 6.62 4.01 22.17
N LYS A 102 6.91 5.28 21.87
CA LYS A 102 6.08 6.08 20.95
C LYS A 102 6.21 5.56 19.50
N ASP A 103 7.42 5.21 19.09
CA ASP A 103 7.65 4.60 17.79
C ASP A 103 6.99 3.23 17.68
N TRP A 104 7.02 2.45 18.77
CA TRP A 104 6.33 1.17 18.86
C TRP A 104 4.80 1.32 18.69
N GLU A 105 4.17 2.14 19.54
CA GLU A 105 2.71 2.37 19.51
C GLU A 105 2.25 2.89 18.16
N LYS A 106 2.98 3.85 17.59
CA LYS A 106 2.68 4.42 16.28
C LYS A 106 2.83 3.39 15.17
N SER A 107 3.82 2.52 15.24
CA SER A 107 4.04 1.47 14.25
C SER A 107 3.00 0.36 14.36
N ILE A 108 2.66 -0.09 15.56
CA ILE A 108 1.56 -1.06 15.78
C ILE A 108 0.25 -0.48 15.23
N THR A 109 -0.08 0.76 15.56
CA THR A 109 -1.30 1.41 15.10
C THR A 109 -1.36 1.47 13.57
N ASN A 110 -0.32 1.98 12.92
CA ASN A 110 -0.34 2.22 11.47
C ASN A 110 -0.12 0.94 10.64
N ASN A 111 0.73 0.02 11.09
CA ASN A 111 1.14 -1.13 10.29
C ASN A 111 0.29 -2.37 10.55
N VAL A 112 -0.20 -2.53 11.78
CA VAL A 112 -0.91 -3.74 12.21
C VAL A 112 -2.39 -3.45 12.40
N THR A 113 -2.74 -2.54 13.34
CA THR A 113 -4.14 -2.25 13.68
C THR A 113 -4.94 -1.70 12.49
N VAL A 114 -4.34 -0.77 11.74
CA VAL A 114 -4.96 -0.22 10.52
C VAL A 114 -5.26 -1.34 9.53
N LEU A 115 -4.31 -2.22 9.24
CA LEU A 115 -4.55 -3.31 8.28
C LEU A 115 -5.61 -4.29 8.77
N ALA A 116 -5.56 -4.68 10.05
CA ALA A 116 -6.55 -5.58 10.65
C ALA A 116 -7.99 -5.01 10.55
N LYS A 117 -8.14 -3.68 10.58
CA LYS A 117 -9.43 -3.01 10.39
C LYS A 117 -9.80 -2.82 8.92
N LEU A 118 -8.81 -2.58 8.04
CA LEU A 118 -9.05 -2.36 6.60
C LEU A 118 -9.53 -3.64 5.90
N ILE A 119 -8.97 -4.79 6.22
CA ILE A 119 -9.35 -6.06 5.58
C ILE A 119 -10.87 -6.29 5.66
N PRO A 120 -11.53 -6.30 6.83
CA PRO A 120 -12.97 -6.53 6.90
C PRO A 120 -13.81 -5.40 6.27
N MET A 121 -13.28 -4.17 6.14
CA MET A 121 -13.98 -3.05 5.50
C MET A 121 -13.87 -3.09 3.98
N VAL A 122 -12.73 -3.50 3.45
CA VAL A 122 -12.47 -3.52 2.00
C VAL A 122 -12.88 -4.84 1.37
N SER A 123 -12.78 -5.97 2.10
CA SER A 123 -13.10 -7.30 1.56
C SER A 123 -14.51 -7.40 0.95
N PRO A 124 -15.58 -6.76 1.47
CA PRO A 124 -16.90 -6.80 0.84
C PRO A 124 -16.95 -6.11 -0.54
N LEU A 125 -15.97 -5.26 -0.87
CA LEU A 125 -15.85 -4.64 -2.19
C LEU A 125 -15.08 -5.51 -3.18
N LEU A 126 -14.41 -6.55 -2.72
CA LEU A 126 -13.62 -7.47 -3.54
C LEU A 126 -14.47 -8.67 -3.93
N GLN A 127 -14.31 -9.11 -5.18
CA GLN A 127 -14.96 -10.30 -5.71
C GLN A 127 -13.90 -11.39 -5.96
N GLU A 128 -14.33 -12.59 -6.31
CA GLU A 128 -13.46 -13.75 -6.59
C GLU A 128 -12.35 -13.42 -7.61
N ASP A 129 -12.67 -12.61 -8.63
CA ASP A 129 -11.73 -12.19 -9.67
C ASP A 129 -10.93 -10.91 -9.32
N SER A 130 -11.16 -10.34 -8.14
CA SER A 130 -10.40 -9.19 -7.64
C SER A 130 -9.03 -9.61 -7.13
N LYS A 131 -8.11 -8.65 -7.08
CA LYS A 131 -6.75 -8.85 -6.55
C LYS A 131 -6.50 -7.90 -5.39
N ALA A 132 -5.85 -8.38 -4.34
CA ALA A 132 -5.31 -7.55 -3.27
C ALA A 132 -3.80 -7.79 -3.14
N ILE A 133 -3.01 -6.70 -3.05
CA ILE A 133 -1.56 -6.77 -3.07
C ILE A 133 -0.98 -6.09 -1.85
N PHE A 134 -0.12 -6.81 -1.17
CA PHE A 134 0.63 -6.38 -0.01
C PHE A 134 2.11 -6.54 -0.29
N PHE A 135 2.94 -5.82 0.46
CA PHE A 135 4.37 -5.74 0.19
C PHE A 135 5.16 -6.20 1.41
N GLU A 136 5.97 -7.24 1.23
CA GLU A 136 6.94 -7.72 2.20
C GLU A 136 8.29 -7.07 1.95
N ASP A 137 9.00 -6.73 3.01
CA ASP A 137 10.35 -6.17 2.94
C ASP A 137 11.35 -7.13 3.60
N THR A 138 11.78 -8.12 2.85
CA THR A 138 12.72 -9.13 3.32
C THR A 138 14.14 -8.59 3.50
N THR A 139 14.48 -7.47 2.86
CA THR A 139 15.83 -6.89 2.92
C THR A 139 16.12 -6.19 4.25
N ILE A 140 15.08 -5.80 4.98
CA ILE A 140 15.17 -5.04 6.23
C ILE A 140 14.92 -5.93 7.47
N MET A 141 14.45 -7.17 7.29
CA MET A 141 14.20 -8.12 8.39
C MET A 141 15.52 -8.68 8.97
N LYS A 142 16.38 -7.78 9.48
CA LYS A 142 17.74 -8.08 9.94
C LYS A 142 18.03 -7.38 11.27
N LYS A 143 19.32 -7.45 11.68
CA LYS A 143 19.85 -6.70 12.82
C LYS A 143 19.39 -5.23 12.79
N PHE A 144 18.93 -4.72 13.91
CA PHE A 144 18.42 -3.36 14.13
C PHE A 144 17.04 -3.05 13.51
N SER A 145 16.33 -4.01 12.98
CA SER A 145 14.97 -3.76 12.42
C SER A 145 13.85 -3.73 13.48
N SER A 146 14.18 -3.78 14.75
CA SER A 146 13.31 -3.92 15.93
C SER A 146 11.81 -3.60 15.71
N VAL A 147 11.43 -2.33 15.81
CA VAL A 147 10.03 -1.89 15.69
C VAL A 147 9.46 -2.14 14.29
N TYR A 148 10.20 -1.73 13.25
CA TYR A 148 9.73 -1.89 11.88
C TYR A 148 9.59 -3.36 11.49
N GLY A 149 10.61 -4.16 11.77
CA GLY A 149 10.62 -5.59 11.46
C GLY A 149 9.49 -6.35 12.15
N ALA A 150 9.31 -6.12 13.46
CA ALA A 150 8.26 -6.78 14.24
C ALA A 150 6.85 -6.44 13.70
N THR A 151 6.57 -5.16 13.45
CA THR A 151 5.25 -4.72 12.96
C THR A 151 5.01 -5.14 11.52
N LYS A 152 6.06 -5.20 10.69
CA LYS A 152 5.98 -5.70 9.31
C LYS A 152 5.74 -7.21 9.28
N ALA A 153 6.40 -7.97 10.15
CA ALA A 153 6.16 -9.41 10.28
C ALA A 153 4.70 -9.70 10.69
N ALA A 154 4.18 -8.98 11.69
CA ALA A 154 2.78 -9.10 12.11
C ALA A 154 1.81 -8.75 10.97
N GLN A 155 2.06 -7.65 10.24
CA GLN A 155 1.27 -7.27 9.07
C GLN A 155 1.22 -8.39 8.03
N ILE A 156 2.37 -8.94 7.67
CA ILE A 156 2.48 -10.00 6.66
C ILE A 156 1.85 -11.30 7.14
N GLN A 157 1.93 -11.63 8.42
CA GLN A 157 1.28 -12.82 8.96
C GLN A 157 -0.25 -12.72 8.85
N ILE A 158 -0.85 -11.57 9.13
CA ILE A 158 -2.30 -11.34 8.91
C ILE A 158 -2.66 -11.59 7.43
N VAL A 159 -1.85 -11.05 6.52
CA VAL A 159 -2.09 -11.21 5.07
C VAL A 159 -1.94 -12.67 4.62
N LYS A 160 -0.96 -13.40 5.14
CA LYS A 160 -0.77 -14.85 4.84
C LYS A 160 -1.97 -15.67 5.28
N THR A 161 -2.48 -15.42 6.48
CA THR A 161 -3.69 -16.09 6.98
C THR A 161 -4.88 -15.79 6.06
N TRP A 162 -5.11 -14.50 5.73
CA TRP A 162 -6.19 -14.12 4.82
C TRP A 162 -6.01 -14.70 3.40
N GLN A 163 -4.78 -14.79 2.91
CA GLN A 163 -4.48 -15.44 1.62
C GLN A 163 -4.88 -16.92 1.63
N ASP A 164 -4.61 -17.62 2.72
CA ASP A 164 -4.97 -19.03 2.87
C ASP A 164 -6.50 -19.24 2.95
N GLU A 165 -7.21 -18.36 3.65
CA GLU A 165 -8.66 -18.34 3.73
C GLU A 165 -9.34 -18.08 2.37
N CYS A 166 -8.71 -17.27 1.52
CA CYS A 166 -9.26 -16.87 0.22
C CYS A 166 -8.97 -17.86 -0.92
N LYS A 167 -8.24 -18.94 -0.71
CA LYS A 167 -7.77 -19.86 -1.78
C LYS A 167 -8.88 -20.39 -2.67
N SER A 168 -10.05 -20.67 -2.12
CA SER A 168 -11.13 -21.35 -2.83
C SER A 168 -12.25 -20.43 -3.31
N THR A 169 -12.53 -19.35 -2.61
CA THR A 169 -13.76 -18.54 -2.83
C THR A 169 -13.56 -17.05 -2.75
N GLY A 170 -12.36 -16.60 -2.44
CA GLY A 170 -12.07 -15.20 -2.19
C GLY A 170 -11.30 -14.51 -3.29
N PRO A 171 -10.98 -13.23 -3.11
CA PRO A 171 -10.09 -12.52 -4.00
C PRO A 171 -8.68 -13.12 -4.00
N LYS A 172 -7.95 -12.91 -5.07
CA LYS A 172 -6.55 -13.35 -5.18
C LYS A 172 -5.63 -12.43 -4.38
N ILE A 173 -5.08 -12.95 -3.29
CA ILE A 173 -4.18 -12.19 -2.41
C ILE A 173 -2.73 -12.42 -2.84
N TYR A 174 -1.98 -11.34 -3.02
CA TYR A 174 -0.56 -11.38 -3.39
C TYR A 174 0.29 -10.71 -2.33
N ILE A 175 1.40 -11.33 -1.99
CA ILE A 175 2.47 -10.75 -1.16
C ILE A 175 3.67 -10.58 -2.08
N ALA A 176 3.93 -9.35 -2.49
CA ALA A 176 5.03 -9.02 -3.38
C ALA A 176 6.27 -8.59 -2.59
N GLN A 177 7.44 -8.91 -3.11
CA GLN A 177 8.74 -8.54 -2.55
C GLN A 177 9.44 -7.60 -3.54
N PRO A 178 9.22 -6.28 -3.44
CA PRO A 178 9.88 -5.33 -4.32
C PRO A 178 11.38 -5.24 -4.04
N ASN A 179 12.15 -5.01 -5.09
CA ASN A 179 13.56 -4.71 -4.93
C ASN A 179 13.78 -3.39 -4.17
N PRO A 180 14.95 -3.19 -3.53
CA PRO A 180 15.31 -1.92 -2.93
C PRO A 180 15.19 -0.75 -3.92
N MET A 181 14.50 0.31 -3.48
CA MET A 181 14.18 1.48 -4.30
C MET A 181 14.54 2.78 -3.56
N PRO A 182 14.86 3.90 -4.24
CA PRO A 182 15.23 5.18 -3.63
C PRO A 182 14.02 5.92 -3.01
N THR A 183 13.27 5.24 -2.13
CA THR A 183 12.12 5.79 -1.41
C THR A 183 12.53 6.58 -0.17
N ALA A 184 11.61 7.39 0.38
CA ALA A 184 11.82 8.07 1.65
C ALA A 184 11.99 7.09 2.83
N VAL A 185 11.35 5.93 2.78
CA VAL A 185 11.55 4.84 3.77
C VAL A 185 12.99 4.32 3.68
N ARG A 186 13.46 4.00 2.48
CA ARG A 186 14.83 3.52 2.26
C ARG A 186 15.87 4.53 2.71
N ALA A 187 15.66 5.81 2.41
CA ALA A 187 16.53 6.89 2.85
C ALA A 187 16.63 7.03 4.37
N ARG A 188 15.53 6.77 5.08
CA ARG A 188 15.52 6.78 6.55
C ARG A 188 16.32 5.63 7.12
N PHE A 189 16.24 4.45 6.51
CA PHE A 189 16.93 3.25 6.99
C PHE A 189 18.42 3.22 6.64
N TYR A 190 18.77 3.75 5.48
CA TYR A 190 20.13 3.73 4.92
C TYR A 190 20.51 5.11 4.40
N PRO A 191 20.76 6.10 5.29
CA PRO A 191 21.03 7.49 4.86
C PRO A 191 22.31 7.64 4.03
N GLY A 192 23.29 6.74 4.21
CA GLY A 192 24.56 6.73 3.45
C GLY A 192 24.55 5.90 2.17
N GLU A 193 23.42 5.29 1.80
CA GLU A 193 23.34 4.43 0.62
C GLU A 193 23.37 5.22 -0.69
N ASN A 194 24.12 4.75 -1.68
CA ASN A 194 24.13 5.33 -3.01
C ASN A 194 22.83 5.06 -3.75
N ARG A 195 21.94 6.04 -3.76
CA ARG A 195 20.60 5.89 -4.37
C ARG A 195 20.62 5.69 -5.88
N LYS A 196 21.70 6.08 -6.58
CA LYS A 196 21.83 5.90 -8.04
C LYS A 196 21.99 4.43 -8.44
N GLU A 197 22.44 3.59 -7.51
CA GLU A 197 22.59 2.14 -7.73
C GLU A 197 21.28 1.37 -7.52
N LEU A 198 20.28 2.00 -6.91
CA LEU A 198 18.99 1.38 -6.67
C LEU A 198 18.11 1.38 -7.91
N GLN A 199 17.27 0.35 -8.03
CA GLN A 199 16.24 0.27 -9.05
C GLN A 199 15.30 1.48 -8.94
N SER A 200 14.99 2.17 -10.05
CA SER A 200 14.02 3.26 -10.01
C SER A 200 12.63 2.74 -9.60
N ILE A 201 11.90 3.54 -8.81
CA ILE A 201 10.57 3.18 -8.31
C ILE A 201 9.63 2.90 -9.48
N GLU A 202 9.73 3.67 -10.56
CA GLU A 202 8.92 3.48 -11.77
C GLU A 202 9.16 2.12 -12.43
N LYS A 203 10.44 1.71 -12.58
CA LYS A 203 10.78 0.41 -13.17
C LYS A 203 10.25 -0.73 -12.31
N GLU A 204 10.40 -0.63 -10.99
CA GLU A 204 9.90 -1.66 -10.08
C GLU A 204 8.37 -1.73 -10.07
N ALA A 205 7.65 -0.59 -10.10
CA ALA A 205 6.20 -0.57 -10.23
C ALA A 205 5.73 -1.24 -11.52
N LYS A 206 6.35 -0.92 -12.66
CA LYS A 206 6.04 -1.56 -13.96
C LYS A 206 6.30 -3.06 -13.94
N LYS A 207 7.42 -3.49 -13.33
CA LYS A 207 7.75 -4.91 -13.14
C LYS A 207 6.67 -5.63 -12.32
N LEU A 208 6.22 -5.05 -11.21
CA LEU A 208 5.16 -5.61 -10.37
C LEU A 208 3.83 -5.70 -11.12
N VAL A 209 3.45 -4.65 -11.86
CA VAL A 209 2.24 -4.64 -12.69
C VAL A 209 2.27 -5.78 -13.71
N SER A 210 3.39 -5.96 -14.41
CA SER A 210 3.57 -7.04 -15.39
C SER A 210 3.56 -8.43 -14.76
N LEU A 211 4.36 -8.61 -13.69
CA LEU A 211 4.52 -9.90 -13.00
C LEU A 211 3.20 -10.43 -12.42
N LEU A 212 2.41 -9.55 -11.85
CA LEU A 212 1.14 -9.88 -11.20
C LEU A 212 -0.04 -9.81 -12.18
N LYS A 213 0.22 -9.50 -13.45
CA LYS A 213 -0.80 -9.34 -14.52
C LYS A 213 -1.94 -8.41 -14.08
N LEU A 214 -1.57 -7.23 -13.59
CA LEU A 214 -2.51 -6.23 -13.07
C LEU A 214 -3.12 -5.37 -14.17
#